data_95461766c84e837b2408e06cd56fc543
#
_entry.id   95461766c84e837b2408e06cd56fc543
#
_cell.length_a   1.000
_cell.length_b   1.000
_cell.length_c   1.000
_cell.angle_alpha   90.00
_cell.angle_beta   90.00
_cell.angle_gamma   90.00
#
_symmetry.space_group_name_H-M   'P 1'
#
loop_
_entity.id
_entity.type
_entity.pdbx_description
1 polymer ?
#
loop_
_entity_poly.entity_id
_entity_poly.type
_entity_poly.pdbx_seq_one_letter_code
_entity_poly.pdbx_strand_id
1 'polypeptide(L)'
;QLEFARGLICSNDDQARIESAIGVRTFEKPTPTDLTRMTGIENPENHIKNLIQDGRILEVKLSNSTSQLIHLQTLNSAKSHVERILNKLHDDNPLSVNFNIAPVRERLRFLAVDSVLNQIFSLLQKQGLLQVSMGRVGLKSRGPKLTKNETKLLEHLQTTLQQTGLQAPLLKELQQQAEKQADAVLQLLKIAESGGAIMKISDELYLSVQTVELVKSKLKALMTDGTGKTMAEIRDALGTTRKYAVPLCEYLDHTGFTVRKDDLRFPG
;
A
#
# COMPACT_ATOMS: atom_id res chain seq x y z
N GLN A 1 -20.73 -10.86 -16.57
CA GLN A 1 -22.01 -10.13 -16.42
C GLN A 1 -23.12 -10.73 -17.30
N LEU A 2 -22.86 -11.05 -18.57
CA LEU A 2 -23.85 -11.66 -19.47
C LEU A 2 -24.41 -13.00 -18.93
N GLU A 3 -23.56 -13.81 -18.32
CA GLU A 3 -23.97 -15.08 -17.72
C GLU A 3 -24.97 -14.87 -16.56
N PHE A 4 -24.68 -13.91 -15.67
CA PHE A 4 -25.61 -13.54 -14.60
C PHE A 4 -26.91 -12.93 -15.10
N ALA A 5 -26.85 -12.05 -16.11
CA ALA A 5 -28.06 -11.50 -16.72
C ALA A 5 -28.95 -12.59 -17.31
N ARG A 6 -28.35 -13.60 -17.98
CA ARG A 6 -29.05 -14.77 -18.48
C ARG A 6 -29.65 -15.64 -17.37
N GLY A 7 -28.88 -15.91 -16.31
CA GLY A 7 -29.35 -16.67 -15.15
C GLY A 7 -30.53 -16.01 -14.45
N LEU A 8 -30.52 -14.67 -14.33
CA LEU A 8 -31.60 -13.91 -13.74
C LEU A 8 -32.91 -14.02 -14.52
N ILE A 9 -32.84 -14.06 -15.86
CA ILE A 9 -34.03 -14.07 -16.72
C ILE A 9 -34.53 -15.49 -16.99
N CYS A 10 -33.62 -16.45 -17.17
CA CYS A 10 -33.94 -17.77 -17.69
C CYS A 10 -34.00 -18.90 -16.65
N SER A 11 -33.54 -18.63 -15.41
CA SER A 11 -33.56 -19.69 -14.38
C SER A 11 -34.93 -19.81 -13.71
N ASN A 12 -35.37 -21.06 -13.54
CA ASN A 12 -36.56 -21.41 -12.76
C ASN A 12 -36.23 -21.71 -11.30
N ASP A 13 -34.93 -21.71 -10.92
CA ASP A 13 -34.46 -21.92 -9.56
C ASP A 13 -34.29 -20.57 -8.85
N ASP A 14 -35.00 -20.39 -7.75
CA ASP A 14 -35.02 -19.17 -6.97
C ASP A 14 -33.63 -18.81 -6.41
N GLN A 15 -32.85 -19.81 -5.96
CA GLN A 15 -31.50 -19.60 -5.46
C GLN A 15 -30.55 -19.11 -6.58
N ALA A 16 -30.64 -19.71 -7.76
CA ALA A 16 -29.85 -19.30 -8.91
C ALA A 16 -30.24 -17.90 -9.42
N ARG A 17 -31.52 -17.50 -9.31
CA ARG A 17 -31.98 -16.15 -9.65
C ARG A 17 -31.44 -15.10 -8.69
N ILE A 18 -31.48 -15.37 -7.38
CA ILE A 18 -30.93 -14.47 -6.37
C ILE A 18 -29.40 -14.34 -6.53
N GLU A 19 -28.69 -15.45 -6.74
CA GLU A 19 -27.27 -15.44 -7.02
C GLU A 19 -26.95 -14.58 -8.24
N SER A 20 -27.70 -14.78 -9.32
CA SER A 20 -27.54 -14.01 -10.55
C SER A 20 -27.82 -12.53 -10.35
N ALA A 21 -28.84 -12.17 -9.56
CA ALA A 21 -29.15 -10.79 -9.21
C ALA A 21 -27.98 -10.10 -8.46
N ILE A 22 -27.35 -10.82 -7.53
CA ILE A 22 -26.15 -10.31 -6.81
C ILE A 22 -24.97 -10.20 -7.77
N GLY A 23 -24.74 -11.19 -8.64
CA GLY A 23 -23.66 -11.20 -9.61
C GLY A 23 -23.75 -10.07 -10.65
N VAL A 24 -24.94 -9.72 -11.12
CA VAL A 24 -25.17 -8.57 -12.03
C VAL A 24 -24.79 -7.26 -11.38
N ARG A 25 -25.08 -7.09 -10.09
CA ARG A 25 -24.76 -5.86 -9.33
C ARG A 25 -23.28 -5.68 -9.07
N THR A 26 -22.48 -6.71 -9.24
CA THR A 26 -21.03 -6.70 -9.06
C THR A 26 -20.61 -6.19 -7.66
N PHE A 27 -20.22 -4.92 -7.57
CA PHE A 27 -19.77 -4.26 -6.34
C PHE A 27 -20.78 -3.24 -5.77
N GLU A 28 -21.97 -3.17 -6.34
CA GLU A 28 -23.06 -2.42 -5.74
C GLU A 28 -23.68 -3.24 -4.59
N LYS A 29 -24.19 -2.54 -3.57
CA LYS A 29 -24.86 -3.17 -2.44
C LYS A 29 -26.36 -3.35 -2.77
N PRO A 30 -26.83 -4.54 -3.17
CA PRO A 30 -28.26 -4.77 -3.30
C PRO A 30 -28.91 -4.84 -1.91
N THR A 31 -29.99 -4.12 -1.72
CA THR A 31 -30.85 -4.31 -0.55
C THR A 31 -31.73 -5.56 -0.75
N PRO A 32 -32.29 -6.18 0.31
CA PRO A 32 -33.27 -7.25 0.16
C PRO A 32 -34.44 -6.84 -0.75
N THR A 33 -34.90 -5.59 -0.64
CA THR A 33 -35.97 -5.03 -1.48
C THR A 33 -35.55 -4.95 -2.96
N ASP A 34 -34.28 -4.59 -3.25
CA ASP A 34 -33.77 -4.59 -4.62
C ASP A 34 -33.74 -6.01 -5.20
N LEU A 35 -33.33 -6.99 -4.41
CA LEU A 35 -33.32 -8.40 -4.82
C LEU A 35 -34.72 -8.91 -5.07
N THR A 36 -35.69 -8.62 -4.19
CA THR A 36 -37.11 -8.95 -4.40
C THR A 36 -37.63 -8.32 -5.69
N ARG A 37 -37.32 -7.05 -5.94
CA ARG A 37 -37.74 -6.35 -7.17
C ARG A 37 -37.14 -6.95 -8.43
N MET A 38 -35.86 -7.38 -8.37
CA MET A 38 -35.17 -7.97 -9.52
C MET A 38 -35.59 -9.40 -9.81
N THR A 39 -35.88 -10.18 -8.77
CA THR A 39 -36.13 -11.62 -8.89
C THR A 39 -37.61 -12.01 -8.76
N GLY A 40 -38.44 -11.14 -8.18
CA GLY A 40 -39.83 -11.48 -7.80
C GLY A 40 -39.93 -12.42 -6.59
N ILE A 41 -38.81 -12.68 -5.89
CA ILE A 41 -38.76 -13.61 -4.77
C ILE A 41 -38.96 -12.82 -3.48
N GLU A 42 -39.98 -13.15 -2.70
CA GLU A 42 -40.18 -12.60 -1.37
C GLU A 42 -39.21 -13.27 -0.38
N ASN A 43 -38.70 -12.47 0.58
CA ASN A 43 -37.78 -12.95 1.65
C ASN A 43 -36.52 -13.64 1.12
N PRO A 44 -35.64 -12.93 0.38
CA PRO A 44 -34.43 -13.50 -0.22
C PRO A 44 -33.37 -13.95 0.80
N GLU A 45 -33.54 -13.61 2.10
CA GLU A 45 -32.53 -13.76 3.15
C GLU A 45 -32.08 -15.23 3.35
N ASN A 46 -32.99 -16.19 3.25
CA ASN A 46 -32.66 -17.61 3.39
C ASN A 46 -31.77 -18.10 2.24
N HIS A 47 -32.10 -17.69 1.02
CA HIS A 47 -31.30 -18.03 -0.17
C HIS A 47 -29.91 -17.38 -0.10
N ILE A 48 -29.81 -16.13 0.40
CA ILE A 48 -28.53 -15.44 0.62
C ILE A 48 -27.69 -16.21 1.63
N LYS A 49 -28.27 -16.64 2.77
CA LYS A 49 -27.56 -17.43 3.80
C LYS A 49 -27.01 -18.75 3.20
N ASN A 50 -27.80 -19.47 2.42
CA ASN A 50 -27.37 -20.70 1.77
C ASN A 50 -26.20 -20.41 0.80
N LEU A 51 -26.29 -19.37 -0.04
CA LEU A 51 -25.23 -18.98 -0.98
C LEU A 51 -23.94 -18.56 -0.27
N ILE A 52 -24.04 -17.97 0.93
CA ILE A 52 -22.87 -17.65 1.77
C ILE A 52 -22.27 -18.94 2.35
N GLN A 53 -23.09 -19.88 2.84
CA GLN A 53 -22.62 -21.17 3.36
C GLN A 53 -21.95 -22.02 2.28
N ASP A 54 -22.49 -21.99 1.06
CA ASP A 54 -21.92 -22.67 -0.13
C ASP A 54 -20.64 -21.96 -0.65
N GLY A 55 -20.27 -20.81 -0.10
CA GLY A 55 -19.10 -20.02 -0.51
C GLY A 55 -19.22 -19.35 -1.88
N ARG A 56 -20.42 -19.30 -2.47
CA ARG A 56 -20.70 -18.67 -3.77
C ARG A 56 -20.80 -17.16 -3.67
N ILE A 57 -21.22 -16.66 -2.50
CA ILE A 57 -21.31 -15.25 -2.15
C ILE A 57 -20.50 -15.02 -0.88
N LEU A 58 -19.75 -13.93 -0.85
CA LEU A 58 -19.01 -13.46 0.32
C LEU A 58 -19.69 -12.23 0.90
N GLU A 59 -19.93 -12.25 2.20
CA GLU A 59 -20.34 -11.07 2.94
C GLU A 59 -19.08 -10.34 3.43
N VAL A 60 -18.84 -9.16 2.89
CA VAL A 60 -17.67 -8.34 3.19
C VAL A 60 -18.08 -7.17 4.05
N LYS A 61 -17.54 -7.07 5.26
CA LYS A 61 -17.80 -5.94 6.18
C LYS A 61 -17.04 -4.70 5.69
N LEU A 62 -17.76 -3.63 5.38
CA LEU A 62 -17.20 -2.34 4.98
C LEU A 62 -16.99 -1.41 6.17
N SER A 63 -17.85 -1.53 7.20
CA SER A 63 -17.80 -0.82 8.48
C SER A 63 -18.44 -1.67 9.58
N ASN A 64 -18.53 -1.12 10.80
CA ASN A 64 -19.20 -1.81 11.92
C ASN A 64 -20.68 -2.08 11.67
N SER A 65 -21.35 -1.26 10.83
CA SER A 65 -22.79 -1.33 10.55
C SER A 65 -23.12 -1.67 9.10
N THR A 66 -22.13 -1.84 8.23
CA THR A 66 -22.36 -1.98 6.80
C THR A 66 -21.58 -3.19 6.26
N SER A 67 -22.30 -4.13 5.66
CA SER A 67 -21.73 -5.23 4.89
C SER A 67 -22.19 -5.17 3.44
N GLN A 68 -21.46 -5.85 2.57
CA GLN A 68 -21.76 -5.97 1.15
C GLN A 68 -21.64 -7.43 0.71
N LEU A 69 -22.55 -7.86 -0.14
CA LEU A 69 -22.52 -9.16 -0.77
C LEU A 69 -21.71 -9.08 -2.07
N ILE A 70 -20.72 -9.95 -2.22
CA ILE A 70 -19.87 -10.02 -3.41
C ILE A 70 -19.89 -11.46 -3.92
N HIS A 71 -20.26 -11.65 -5.19
CA HIS A 71 -20.19 -12.96 -5.81
C HIS A 71 -18.73 -13.41 -6.01
N LEU A 72 -18.45 -14.69 -5.78
CA LEU A 72 -17.07 -15.24 -5.85
C LEU A 72 -16.42 -14.99 -7.22
N GLN A 73 -17.19 -15.12 -8.32
CA GLN A 73 -16.68 -14.84 -9.67
C GLN A 73 -16.30 -13.38 -9.85
N THR A 74 -17.06 -12.43 -9.27
CA THR A 74 -16.74 -11.01 -9.28
C THR A 74 -15.44 -10.72 -8.51
N LEU A 75 -15.27 -11.36 -7.34
CA LEU A 75 -14.03 -11.26 -6.56
C LEU A 75 -12.82 -11.84 -7.33
N ASN A 76 -12.98 -13.00 -7.98
CA ASN A 76 -11.92 -13.62 -8.79
C ASN A 76 -11.56 -12.74 -10.01
N SER A 77 -12.53 -12.10 -10.64
CA SER A 77 -12.28 -11.14 -11.71
C SER A 77 -11.49 -9.92 -11.20
N ALA A 78 -11.86 -9.37 -10.05
CA ALA A 78 -11.13 -8.27 -9.42
C ALA A 78 -9.69 -8.68 -9.06
N LYS A 79 -9.50 -9.88 -8.50
CA LYS A 79 -8.18 -10.47 -8.22
C LYS A 79 -7.32 -10.49 -9.49
N SER A 80 -7.84 -11.01 -10.59
CA SER A 80 -7.12 -11.09 -11.86
C SER A 80 -6.72 -9.70 -12.39
N HIS A 81 -7.55 -8.67 -12.19
CA HIS A 81 -7.21 -7.30 -12.54
C HIS A 81 -6.08 -6.73 -11.67
N VAL A 82 -6.13 -6.95 -10.35
CA VAL A 82 -5.08 -6.55 -9.41
C VAL A 82 -3.75 -7.22 -9.78
N GLU A 83 -3.77 -8.55 -9.99
CA GLU A 83 -2.59 -9.32 -10.37
C GLU A 83 -1.99 -8.83 -11.69
N ARG A 84 -2.81 -8.56 -12.71
CA ARG A 84 -2.35 -8.04 -14.01
C ARG A 84 -1.66 -6.68 -13.89
N ILE A 85 -2.24 -5.75 -13.10
CA ILE A 85 -1.67 -4.42 -12.88
C ILE A 85 -0.34 -4.54 -12.14
N LEU A 86 -0.28 -5.32 -11.07
CA LEU A 86 0.92 -5.49 -10.27
C LEU A 86 2.01 -6.26 -11.02
N ASN A 87 1.66 -7.30 -11.82
CA ASN A 87 2.63 -7.98 -12.67
C ASN A 87 3.29 -7.01 -13.64
N LYS A 88 2.49 -6.17 -14.33
CA LYS A 88 3.05 -5.16 -15.23
C LYS A 88 4.00 -4.20 -14.50
N LEU A 89 3.63 -3.74 -13.29
CA LEU A 89 4.50 -2.86 -12.48
C LEU A 89 5.80 -3.56 -12.08
N HIS A 90 5.76 -4.85 -11.74
CA HIS A 90 6.95 -5.64 -11.43
C HIS A 90 7.81 -5.91 -12.67
N ASP A 91 7.20 -6.11 -13.84
CA ASP A 91 7.94 -6.28 -15.11
C ASP A 91 8.68 -4.99 -15.50
N ASP A 92 8.00 -3.84 -15.33
CA ASP A 92 8.60 -2.53 -15.56
C ASP A 92 9.67 -2.16 -14.52
N ASN A 93 9.61 -2.75 -13.30
CA ASN A 93 10.50 -2.47 -12.17
C ASN A 93 10.90 -3.74 -11.41
N PRO A 94 11.80 -4.57 -11.98
CA PRO A 94 12.11 -5.91 -11.45
C PRO A 94 12.70 -5.93 -10.03
N LEU A 95 13.35 -4.84 -9.60
CA LEU A 95 13.95 -4.71 -8.27
C LEU A 95 12.97 -4.21 -7.20
N SER A 96 11.79 -3.77 -7.62
CA SER A 96 10.79 -3.24 -6.67
C SER A 96 10.04 -4.38 -5.99
N VAL A 97 9.98 -4.31 -4.66
CA VAL A 97 9.19 -5.24 -3.83
C VAL A 97 7.73 -4.81 -3.77
N ASN A 98 7.49 -3.51 -3.63
CA ASN A 98 6.17 -2.91 -3.47
C ASN A 98 6.08 -1.58 -4.22
N PHE A 99 4.84 -1.22 -4.56
CA PHE A 99 4.48 0.03 -5.24
C PHE A 99 3.55 0.87 -4.38
N ASN A 100 3.52 2.19 -4.59
CA ASN A 100 2.53 3.04 -3.94
C ASN A 100 1.11 2.57 -4.29
N ILE A 101 0.27 2.38 -3.28
CA ILE A 101 -1.08 1.84 -3.44
C ILE A 101 -2.02 2.83 -4.16
N ALA A 102 -1.79 4.15 -4.04
CA ALA A 102 -2.70 5.15 -4.61
C ALA A 102 -2.81 5.07 -6.15
N PRO A 103 -1.71 5.00 -6.95
CA PRO A 103 -1.80 4.79 -8.38
C PRO A 103 -2.39 3.44 -8.78
N VAL A 104 -2.23 2.41 -7.94
CA VAL A 104 -2.82 1.09 -8.18
C VAL A 104 -4.34 1.15 -7.98
N ARG A 105 -4.80 1.80 -6.90
CA ARG A 105 -6.24 2.05 -6.66
C ARG A 105 -6.88 2.84 -7.78
N GLU A 106 -6.23 3.92 -8.24
CA GLU A 106 -6.76 4.75 -9.32
C GLU A 106 -7.02 3.92 -10.59
N ARG A 107 -6.12 3.00 -10.93
CA ARG A 107 -6.29 2.08 -12.05
C ARG A 107 -7.39 1.02 -11.85
N LEU A 108 -7.87 0.86 -10.63
CA LEU A 108 -8.93 -0.09 -10.24
C LEU A 108 -10.27 0.59 -9.94
N ARG A 109 -10.35 1.93 -9.98
CA ARG A 109 -11.57 2.70 -9.65
C ARG A 109 -12.78 2.30 -10.49
N PHE A 110 -12.56 1.82 -11.71
CA PHE A 110 -13.63 1.32 -12.57
C PHE A 110 -14.29 0.04 -12.06
N LEU A 111 -13.61 -0.71 -11.15
CA LEU A 111 -14.15 -1.94 -10.58
C LEU A 111 -15.05 -1.65 -9.39
N ALA A 112 -14.62 -0.80 -8.48
CA ALA A 112 -15.32 -0.58 -7.23
C ALA A 112 -14.91 0.73 -6.53
N VAL A 113 -15.73 1.19 -5.59
CA VAL A 113 -15.40 2.29 -4.69
C VAL A 113 -14.27 1.93 -3.71
N ASP A 114 -13.58 2.93 -3.16
CA ASP A 114 -12.38 2.74 -2.34
C ASP A 114 -12.57 1.82 -1.13
N SER A 115 -13.74 1.85 -0.48
CA SER A 115 -14.06 0.97 0.65
C SER A 115 -14.05 -0.50 0.26
N VAL A 116 -14.60 -0.83 -0.91
CA VAL A 116 -14.62 -2.19 -1.44
C VAL A 116 -13.23 -2.62 -1.91
N LEU A 117 -12.49 -1.73 -2.58
CA LEU A 117 -11.09 -2.00 -2.97
C LEU A 117 -10.21 -2.31 -1.76
N ASN A 118 -10.38 -1.59 -0.65
CA ASN A 118 -9.67 -1.88 0.61
C ASN A 118 -9.94 -3.30 1.11
N GLN A 119 -11.20 -3.74 1.04
CA GLN A 119 -11.55 -5.10 1.46
C GLN A 119 -11.01 -6.16 0.50
N ILE A 120 -11.02 -5.90 -0.80
CA ILE A 120 -10.40 -6.78 -1.79
C ILE A 120 -8.90 -6.93 -1.50
N PHE A 121 -8.17 -5.83 -1.29
CA PHE A 121 -6.76 -5.87 -0.92
C PHE A 121 -6.53 -6.65 0.38
N SER A 122 -7.36 -6.43 1.42
CA SER A 122 -7.29 -7.17 2.68
C SER A 122 -7.54 -8.66 2.50
N LEU A 123 -8.52 -9.06 1.69
CA LEU A 123 -8.79 -10.46 1.37
C LEU A 123 -7.62 -11.11 0.63
N LEU A 124 -7.07 -10.44 -0.40
CA LEU A 124 -5.93 -10.94 -1.16
C LEU A 124 -4.65 -11.03 -0.31
N GLN A 125 -4.48 -10.13 0.67
CA GLN A 125 -3.40 -10.20 1.65
C GLN A 125 -3.57 -11.39 2.58
N LYS A 126 -4.77 -11.64 3.11
CA LYS A 126 -5.08 -12.83 3.94
C LYS A 126 -4.87 -14.13 3.18
N GLN A 127 -5.15 -14.15 1.87
CA GLN A 127 -4.88 -15.30 1.00
C GLN A 127 -3.38 -15.46 0.66
N GLY A 128 -2.52 -14.56 1.14
CA GLY A 128 -1.06 -14.61 0.91
C GLY A 128 -0.63 -14.24 -0.51
N LEU A 129 -1.49 -13.61 -1.30
CA LEU A 129 -1.20 -13.18 -2.67
C LEU A 129 -0.53 -11.81 -2.71
N LEU A 130 -0.98 -10.90 -1.84
CA LEU A 130 -0.45 -9.55 -1.73
C LEU A 130 0.32 -9.37 -0.43
N GLN A 131 1.28 -8.48 -0.47
CA GLN A 131 1.84 -7.81 0.69
C GLN A 131 1.42 -6.34 0.65
N VAL A 132 0.79 -5.88 1.74
CA VAL A 132 0.34 -4.50 1.89
C VAL A 132 0.92 -3.96 3.18
N SER A 133 1.69 -2.88 3.10
CA SER A 133 2.34 -2.23 4.25
C SER A 133 2.58 -0.76 3.98
N MET A 134 2.30 0.10 4.95
CA MET A 134 2.59 1.54 4.92
C MET A 134 2.16 2.24 3.61
N GLY A 135 0.96 1.94 3.11
CA GLY A 135 0.45 2.54 1.87
C GLY A 135 1.12 2.00 0.58
N ARG A 136 1.81 0.87 0.66
CA ARG A 136 2.44 0.19 -0.47
C ARG A 136 1.84 -1.19 -0.67
N VAL A 137 1.82 -1.68 -1.91
CA VAL A 137 1.26 -2.98 -2.29
C VAL A 137 2.17 -3.66 -3.32
N GLY A 138 2.33 -4.98 -3.20
CA GLY A 138 3.07 -5.80 -4.16
C GLY A 138 2.57 -7.24 -4.16
N LEU A 139 2.95 -7.99 -5.19
CA LEU A 139 2.70 -9.43 -5.26
C LEU A 139 3.74 -10.16 -4.40
N LYS A 140 3.26 -11.00 -3.48
CA LYS A 140 4.16 -11.80 -2.61
C LYS A 140 5.02 -12.79 -3.39
N SER A 141 4.56 -13.23 -4.57
CA SER A 141 5.29 -14.11 -5.49
C SER A 141 6.34 -13.41 -6.34
N ARG A 142 6.37 -12.07 -6.32
CA ARG A 142 7.25 -11.24 -7.15
C ARG A 142 8.20 -10.44 -6.26
N GLY A 143 9.28 -9.99 -6.85
CA GLY A 143 10.33 -9.22 -6.21
C GLY A 143 11.70 -9.84 -6.48
N PRO A 144 12.79 -9.16 -6.09
CA PRO A 144 14.14 -9.63 -6.31
C PRO A 144 14.42 -10.92 -5.53
N LYS A 145 15.03 -11.90 -6.20
CA LYS A 145 15.51 -13.12 -5.55
C LYS A 145 16.89 -12.84 -4.99
N LEU A 146 16.98 -12.71 -3.68
CA LEU A 146 18.23 -12.50 -2.97
C LEU A 146 18.87 -13.83 -2.58
N THR A 147 20.19 -13.89 -2.67
CA THR A 147 20.99 -14.97 -2.09
C THR A 147 20.96 -14.87 -0.57
N LYS A 148 21.33 -15.94 0.14
CA LYS A 148 21.42 -15.92 1.62
C LYS A 148 22.34 -14.81 2.16
N ASN A 149 23.42 -14.52 1.44
CA ASN A 149 24.38 -13.49 1.84
C ASN A 149 23.80 -12.08 1.61
N GLU A 150 23.12 -11.86 0.48
CA GLU A 150 22.43 -10.59 0.21
C GLU A 150 21.29 -10.34 1.18
N THR A 151 20.54 -11.38 1.57
CA THR A 151 19.49 -11.26 2.60
C THR A 151 20.08 -10.80 3.93
N LYS A 152 21.17 -11.44 4.40
CA LYS A 152 21.84 -11.04 5.64
C LYS A 152 22.40 -9.61 5.56
N LEU A 153 22.98 -9.23 4.43
CA LEU A 153 23.49 -7.87 4.23
C LEU A 153 22.34 -6.86 4.25
N LEU A 154 21.22 -7.16 3.59
CA LEU A 154 20.04 -6.31 3.60
C LEU A 154 19.49 -6.08 5.02
N GLU A 155 19.37 -7.15 5.81
CA GLU A 155 18.95 -7.07 7.23
C GLU A 155 19.94 -6.24 8.05
N HIS A 156 21.23 -6.43 7.83
CA HIS A 156 22.28 -5.65 8.49
C HIS A 156 22.21 -4.16 8.14
N LEU A 157 22.04 -3.81 6.87
CA LEU A 157 21.89 -2.43 6.40
C LEU A 157 20.66 -1.76 7.04
N GLN A 158 19.50 -2.45 7.05
CA GLN A 158 18.28 -1.94 7.66
C GLN A 158 18.45 -1.72 9.17
N THR A 159 19.05 -2.67 9.87
CA THR A 159 19.31 -2.58 11.32
C THR A 159 20.28 -1.43 11.64
N THR A 160 21.35 -1.30 10.86
CA THR A 160 22.32 -0.21 11.01
C THR A 160 21.66 1.15 10.84
N LEU A 161 20.87 1.36 9.77
CA LEU A 161 20.18 2.62 9.52
C LEU A 161 19.10 2.93 10.57
N GLN A 162 18.49 1.90 11.17
CA GLN A 162 17.54 2.08 12.25
C GLN A 162 18.22 2.48 13.57
N GLN A 163 19.32 1.83 13.91
CA GLN A 163 20.05 2.07 15.16
C GLN A 163 20.80 3.41 15.17
N THR A 164 21.39 3.79 14.05
CA THR A 164 22.17 5.04 13.93
C THR A 164 21.29 6.29 13.80
N GLY A 165 20.02 6.14 13.46
CA GLY A 165 19.06 7.24 13.39
C GLY A 165 19.51 8.33 12.42
N LEU A 166 19.59 9.59 12.92
CA LEU A 166 20.00 10.76 12.11
C LEU A 166 21.50 10.80 11.77
N GLN A 167 22.32 10.01 12.45
CA GLN A 167 23.76 9.92 12.18
C GLN A 167 24.11 8.68 11.37
N ALA A 168 23.23 8.33 10.43
CA ALA A 168 23.39 7.15 9.58
C ALA A 168 24.68 7.21 8.76
N PRO A 169 25.39 6.07 8.56
CA PRO A 169 26.52 6.00 7.67
C PRO A 169 26.12 6.42 6.24
N LEU A 170 26.99 7.15 5.56
CA LEU A 170 26.80 7.49 4.15
C LEU A 170 26.96 6.24 3.27
N LEU A 171 26.46 6.31 2.03
CA LEU A 171 26.53 5.20 1.07
C LEU A 171 27.94 4.63 0.94
N LYS A 172 28.97 5.48 0.84
CA LYS A 172 30.38 5.03 0.75
C LYS A 172 30.83 4.29 2.02
N GLU A 173 30.41 4.75 3.19
CA GLU A 173 30.72 4.12 4.47
C GLU A 173 30.03 2.75 4.59
N LEU A 174 28.78 2.63 4.13
CA LEU A 174 28.03 1.36 4.07
C LEU A 174 28.69 0.39 3.08
N GLN A 175 29.17 0.86 1.93
CA GLN A 175 29.90 0.06 0.95
C GLN A 175 31.22 -0.46 1.53
N GLN A 176 31.97 0.37 2.25
CA GLN A 176 33.21 -0.04 2.91
C GLN A 176 32.95 -1.11 3.98
N GLN A 177 31.89 -0.97 4.76
CA GLN A 177 31.49 -1.96 5.78
C GLN A 177 31.06 -3.30 5.17
N ALA A 178 30.50 -3.27 3.96
CA ALA A 178 30.06 -4.47 3.24
C ALA A 178 31.21 -5.25 2.57
N GLU A 179 32.43 -4.72 2.57
CA GLU A 179 33.65 -5.35 2.03
C GLU A 179 33.47 -5.97 0.63
N LYS A 180 33.47 -7.31 0.55
CA LYS A 180 33.34 -8.07 -0.71
C LYS A 180 31.96 -7.89 -1.39
N GLN A 181 30.97 -7.34 -0.70
CA GLN A 181 29.61 -7.12 -1.20
C GLN A 181 29.31 -5.63 -1.44
N ALA A 182 30.32 -4.77 -1.49
CA ALA A 182 30.17 -3.32 -1.69
C ALA A 182 29.29 -2.97 -2.90
N ASP A 183 29.44 -3.70 -4.01
CA ASP A 183 28.67 -3.46 -5.24
C ASP A 183 27.18 -3.77 -5.09
N ALA A 184 26.81 -4.70 -4.19
CA ALA A 184 25.41 -5.05 -3.92
C ALA A 184 24.68 -4.03 -3.04
N VAL A 185 25.41 -3.20 -2.27
CA VAL A 185 24.81 -2.28 -1.27
C VAL A 185 23.78 -1.35 -1.90
N LEU A 186 24.11 -0.68 -3.00
CA LEU A 186 23.20 0.25 -3.66
C LEU A 186 21.91 -0.45 -4.14
N GLN A 187 22.03 -1.65 -4.68
CA GLN A 187 20.89 -2.45 -5.12
C GLN A 187 20.03 -2.87 -3.94
N LEU A 188 20.63 -3.31 -2.84
CA LEU A 188 19.92 -3.71 -1.62
C LEU A 188 19.23 -2.52 -0.94
N LEU A 189 19.84 -1.34 -0.94
CA LEU A 189 19.20 -0.12 -0.47
C LEU A 189 17.98 0.25 -1.32
N LYS A 190 18.03 0.14 -2.66
CA LYS A 190 16.86 0.33 -3.53
C LYS A 190 15.73 -0.68 -3.24
N ILE A 191 16.08 -1.93 -2.94
CA ILE A 191 15.12 -2.95 -2.53
C ILE A 191 14.48 -2.59 -1.19
N ALA A 192 15.27 -2.19 -0.19
CA ALA A 192 14.76 -1.75 1.12
C ALA A 192 13.89 -0.50 1.01
N GLU A 193 14.23 0.45 0.14
CA GLU A 193 13.45 1.64 -0.17
C GLU A 193 12.11 1.26 -0.82
N SER A 194 12.13 0.40 -1.84
CA SER A 194 10.91 -0.09 -2.48
C SER A 194 10.01 -0.87 -1.51
N GLY A 195 10.61 -1.58 -0.55
CA GLY A 195 9.92 -2.26 0.54
C GLY A 195 9.32 -1.33 1.59
N GLY A 196 9.71 -0.05 1.59
CA GLY A 196 9.23 0.95 2.55
C GLY A 196 9.93 0.87 3.92
N ALA A 197 11.08 0.21 4.02
CA ALA A 197 11.86 0.13 5.25
C ALA A 197 12.75 1.35 5.46
N ILE A 198 13.28 1.90 4.36
CA ILE A 198 14.16 3.08 4.35
C ILE A 198 13.67 4.12 3.34
N MET A 199 14.21 5.31 3.45
CA MET A 199 13.98 6.43 2.54
C MET A 199 15.33 6.96 2.01
N LYS A 200 15.42 7.18 0.70
CA LYS A 200 16.53 7.89 0.10
C LYS A 200 16.36 9.39 0.36
N ILE A 201 17.25 9.98 1.12
CA ILE A 201 17.25 11.42 1.45
C ILE A 201 18.06 12.20 0.42
N SER A 202 19.22 11.68 0.05
CA SER A 202 20.07 12.20 -1.03
C SER A 202 20.79 11.04 -1.74
N ASP A 203 21.65 11.33 -2.71
CA ASP A 203 22.41 10.28 -3.39
C ASP A 203 23.36 9.51 -2.47
N GLU A 204 23.77 10.12 -1.36
CA GLU A 204 24.68 9.53 -0.39
C GLU A 204 24.03 9.15 0.95
N LEU A 205 22.83 9.66 1.26
CA LEU A 205 22.19 9.50 2.56
C LEU A 205 20.87 8.74 2.47
N TYR A 206 20.77 7.66 3.22
CA TYR A 206 19.56 6.86 3.43
C TYR A 206 19.22 6.83 4.92
N LEU A 207 17.95 6.97 5.27
CA LEU A 207 17.46 6.90 6.65
C LEU A 207 16.34 5.86 6.77
N SER A 208 16.14 5.30 7.96
CA SER A 208 14.96 4.48 8.21
C SER A 208 13.70 5.34 8.16
N VAL A 209 12.59 4.77 7.71
CA VAL A 209 11.28 5.46 7.69
C VAL A 209 10.92 5.99 9.08
N GLN A 210 11.20 5.22 10.13
CA GLN A 210 10.95 5.60 11.52
C GLN A 210 11.73 6.86 11.92
N THR A 211 13.00 6.96 11.50
CA THR A 211 13.83 8.16 11.74
C THR A 211 13.22 9.37 11.04
N VAL A 212 12.80 9.25 9.79
CA VAL A 212 12.20 10.36 9.04
C VAL A 212 10.87 10.81 9.69
N GLU A 213 10.03 9.87 10.12
CA GLU A 213 8.78 10.21 10.81
C GLU A 213 9.02 10.87 12.18
N LEU A 214 10.04 10.43 12.91
CA LEU A 214 10.46 11.11 14.15
C LEU A 214 10.93 12.57 13.87
N VAL A 215 11.69 12.77 12.81
CA VAL A 215 12.10 14.11 12.37
C VAL A 215 10.90 14.98 12.04
N LYS A 216 9.97 14.48 11.24
CA LYS A 216 8.74 15.22 10.90
C LYS A 216 7.96 15.60 12.15
N SER A 217 7.83 14.71 13.11
CA SER A 217 7.16 14.97 14.39
C SER A 217 7.86 16.07 15.19
N LYS A 218 9.20 16.03 15.29
CA LYS A 218 9.99 17.06 15.98
C LYS A 218 9.89 18.42 15.28
N LEU A 219 9.98 18.47 13.96
CA LEU A 219 9.84 19.71 13.20
C LEU A 219 8.43 20.29 13.29
N LYS A 220 7.41 19.45 13.26
CA LYS A 220 6.03 19.90 13.47
C LYS A 220 5.85 20.54 14.85
N ALA A 221 6.46 19.98 15.89
CA ALA A 221 6.45 20.56 17.24
C ALA A 221 7.25 21.87 17.30
N LEU A 222 8.41 21.95 16.64
CA LEU A 222 9.25 23.15 16.59
C LEU A 222 8.57 24.33 15.87
N MET A 223 7.73 24.05 14.87
CA MET A 223 7.09 25.03 13.98
C MET A 223 5.59 25.24 14.31
N THR A 224 5.15 24.83 15.51
CA THR A 224 3.72 24.92 15.92
C THR A 224 3.23 26.38 15.96
N ASP A 225 4.11 27.33 16.20
CA ASP A 225 3.82 28.76 16.23
C ASP A 225 3.67 29.41 14.83
N GLY A 226 3.87 28.62 13.76
CA GLY A 226 3.84 29.10 12.38
C GLY A 226 5.01 29.99 11.99
N THR A 227 5.96 30.21 12.88
CA THR A 227 7.17 31.01 12.58
C THR A 227 8.18 30.20 11.78
N GLY A 228 8.85 30.86 10.83
CA GLY A 228 9.95 30.25 10.09
C GLY A 228 11.13 29.95 11.01
N LYS A 229 11.78 28.80 10.77
CA LYS A 229 12.97 28.38 11.52
C LYS A 229 14.19 28.37 10.62
N THR A 230 15.32 28.84 11.15
CA THR A 230 16.61 28.80 10.47
C THR A 230 17.17 27.38 10.43
N MET A 231 18.13 27.13 9.53
CA MET A 231 18.86 25.86 9.48
C MET A 231 19.58 25.53 10.79
N ALA A 232 20.06 26.56 11.52
CA ALA A 232 20.74 26.38 12.81
C ALA A 232 19.76 25.87 13.88
N GLU A 233 18.59 26.51 14.02
CA GLU A 233 17.55 26.09 14.95
C GLU A 233 17.05 24.66 14.66
N ILE A 234 16.83 24.33 13.37
CA ILE A 234 16.41 22.97 12.97
C ILE A 234 17.49 21.95 13.33
N ARG A 235 18.75 22.20 12.98
CA ARG A 235 19.87 21.32 13.31
C ARG A 235 19.98 21.06 14.81
N ASP A 236 19.88 22.11 15.62
CA ASP A 236 20.01 22.04 17.08
C ASP A 236 18.83 21.28 17.69
N ALA A 237 17.59 21.53 17.23
CA ALA A 237 16.39 20.81 17.65
C ALA A 237 16.44 19.31 17.28
N LEU A 238 17.07 18.96 16.16
CA LEU A 238 17.25 17.57 15.75
C LEU A 238 18.44 16.89 16.44
N GLY A 239 19.34 17.64 17.08
CA GLY A 239 20.55 17.10 17.72
C GLY A 239 21.52 16.46 16.72
N THR A 240 21.67 17.07 15.54
CA THR A 240 22.48 16.51 14.45
C THR A 240 23.50 17.52 13.94
N THR A 241 24.26 17.16 12.92
CA THR A 241 25.23 18.04 12.28
C THR A 241 24.73 18.57 10.94
N ARG A 242 25.37 19.62 10.42
CA ARG A 242 25.01 20.21 9.11
C ARG A 242 25.07 19.19 7.96
N LYS A 243 25.99 18.22 8.05
CA LYS A 243 26.15 17.10 7.08
C LYS A 243 24.83 16.36 6.85
N TYR A 244 24.02 16.18 7.88
CA TYR A 244 22.74 15.45 7.83
C TYR A 244 21.54 16.40 7.74
N ALA A 245 21.57 17.52 8.45
CA ALA A 245 20.45 18.46 8.50
C ALA A 245 20.15 19.08 7.13
N VAL A 246 21.18 19.44 6.35
CA VAL A 246 20.99 20.11 5.05
C VAL A 246 20.25 19.18 4.05
N PRO A 247 20.77 17.99 3.69
CA PRO A 247 20.07 17.13 2.74
C PRO A 247 18.70 16.69 3.22
N LEU A 248 18.52 16.51 4.53
CA LEU A 248 17.22 16.16 5.10
C LEU A 248 16.20 17.29 4.94
N CYS A 249 16.58 18.54 5.19
CA CYS A 249 15.70 19.69 5.00
C CYS A 249 15.37 19.90 3.52
N GLU A 250 16.33 19.71 2.59
CA GLU A 250 16.09 19.77 1.15
C GLU A 250 15.10 18.68 0.70
N TYR A 251 15.23 17.46 1.24
CA TYR A 251 14.27 16.39 1.03
C TYR A 251 12.86 16.74 1.52
N LEU A 252 12.75 17.32 2.72
CA LEU A 252 11.46 17.73 3.29
C LEU A 252 10.82 18.89 2.51
N ASP A 253 11.62 19.83 2.03
CA ASP A 253 11.18 20.92 1.14
C ASP A 253 10.66 20.32 -0.19
N HIS A 254 11.39 19.37 -0.78
CA HIS A 254 11.00 18.71 -2.03
C HIS A 254 9.69 17.89 -1.88
N THR A 255 9.47 17.28 -0.72
CA THR A 255 8.25 16.50 -0.44
C THR A 255 7.07 17.37 -0.01
N GLY A 256 7.22 18.67 0.08
CA GLY A 256 6.19 19.62 0.51
C GLY A 256 5.87 19.56 2.01
N PHE A 257 6.69 18.89 2.81
CA PHE A 257 6.52 18.89 4.27
C PHE A 257 6.95 20.20 4.90
N THR A 258 7.97 20.85 4.33
CA THR A 258 8.39 22.21 4.65
C THR A 258 8.46 23.05 3.38
N VAL A 259 8.40 24.38 3.54
CA VAL A 259 8.58 25.35 2.45
C VAL A 259 9.69 26.31 2.84
N ARG A 260 10.71 26.38 1.99
CA ARG A 260 11.81 27.33 2.17
C ARG A 260 11.44 28.69 1.59
N LYS A 261 11.61 29.76 2.39
CA LYS A 261 11.54 31.16 1.98
C LYS A 261 12.80 31.84 2.51
N ASP A 262 13.68 32.25 1.60
CA ASP A 262 15.01 32.78 1.91
C ASP A 262 15.83 31.83 2.81
N ASP A 263 16.20 32.26 4.02
CA ASP A 263 16.96 31.48 5.00
C ASP A 263 16.09 30.76 6.03
N LEU A 264 14.76 30.89 5.91
CA LEU A 264 13.78 30.29 6.84
C LEU A 264 13.01 29.18 6.19
N ARG A 265 12.60 28.19 7.00
CA ARG A 265 11.67 27.11 6.64
C ARG A 265 10.40 27.20 7.45
N PHE A 266 9.29 27.06 6.77
CA PHE A 266 7.94 27.09 7.31
C PHE A 266 7.27 25.71 7.15
N PRO A 267 6.24 25.38 7.93
CA PRO A 267 5.39 24.22 7.64
C PRO A 267 4.82 24.29 6.21
N GLY A 268 4.80 23.16 5.49
CA GLY A 268 4.25 23.03 4.13
C GLY A 268 2.74 22.81 4.12
#